data_8cba360eaf70bd2b7fc5e374b4f6f4ce
#
_entry.id   8cba360eaf70bd2b7fc5e374b4f6f4ce
#
_cell.length_a   1.000
_cell.length_b   1.000
_cell.length_c   1.000
_cell.angle_alpha   90.00
_cell.angle_beta   90.00
_cell.angle_gamma   90.00
#
_symmetry.space_group_name_H-M   'P 1'
#
loop_
_entity.id
_entity.type
_entity.pdbx_description
1 polymer ?
#
loop_
_entity_poly.entity_id
_entity_poly.type
_entity_poly.pdbx_seq_one_letter_code
_entity_poly.pdbx_strand_id
1 'polypeptide(L)'
;MDLLAPPACLSMEVHRNGYSVTVPEEASAYFNVLTAAKKPADVLRWAQMTAARAAAQARSKLMRALLFAQDKGADFPDIDEVNVVTFGMLQRMARQKTGESFEEKRDHFYRSLPKDLDIREAALKECSWLFLQAQMPRPTIVVGFLPPYYPARLNRRQSPDEQKLRKVMEEMTEQAKVLSKDEAVRLHEVFGGITDLSFLGFEEMREGAKQVGENMAGWKKLFYLPTDLPGALDIPIANMGPAGRDAHRSTERLELDYSLNIAPKLLAETIQKLS
;
A
#
# COMPACT_ATOMS: atom_id res chain seq x y z
N MET A 1 19.45 13.95 -1.88
CA MET A 1 18.70 12.69 -2.08
C MET A 1 17.62 12.67 -1.01
N ASP A 2 16.38 12.88 -1.41
CA ASP A 2 15.28 12.89 -0.46
C ASP A 2 15.09 11.46 0.04
N LEU A 3 15.24 11.25 1.35
CA LEU A 3 15.04 9.96 1.97
C LEU A 3 13.53 9.71 2.03
N LEU A 4 13.06 8.66 1.36
CA LEU A 4 11.69 8.20 1.52
C LEU A 4 11.50 7.66 2.94
N ALA A 5 10.33 7.91 3.50
CA ALA A 5 9.97 7.35 4.80
C ALA A 5 10.05 5.81 4.78
N PRO A 6 10.51 5.18 5.86
CA PRO A 6 10.49 3.72 5.97
C PRO A 6 9.05 3.20 5.96
N PRO A 7 8.85 1.90 5.67
CA PRO A 7 7.55 1.28 5.80
C PRO A 7 6.94 1.52 7.18
N ALA A 8 5.68 1.96 7.21
CA ALA A 8 4.93 2.20 8.44
C ALA A 8 3.89 1.10 8.64
N CYS A 9 3.85 0.51 9.84
CA CYS A 9 2.79 -0.41 10.23
C CYS A 9 1.50 0.41 10.47
N LEU A 10 0.44 0.09 9.74
CA LEU A 10 -0.86 0.75 9.89
C LEU A 10 -1.80 -0.05 10.77
N SER A 11 -1.71 -1.38 10.76
CA SER A 11 -2.46 -2.25 11.65
C SER A 11 -1.69 -3.53 11.91
N MET A 12 -1.87 -4.07 13.10
CA MET A 12 -1.42 -5.41 13.49
C MET A 12 -2.44 -5.97 14.46
N GLU A 13 -3.17 -6.98 14.04
CA GLU A 13 -4.31 -7.52 14.77
C GLU A 13 -4.24 -9.03 14.89
N VAL A 14 -4.73 -9.51 16.01
CA VAL A 14 -4.89 -10.93 16.29
C VAL A 14 -6.42 -11.19 16.39
N HIS A 15 -6.93 -11.94 15.42
CA HIS A 15 -8.36 -12.20 15.34
C HIS A 15 -8.73 -13.37 16.25
N ARG A 16 -9.55 -13.07 17.27
CA ARG A 16 -10.07 -14.05 18.22
C ARG A 16 -11.59 -14.10 18.13
N ASN A 17 -12.11 -15.29 18.00
CA ASN A 17 -13.53 -15.52 18.08
C ASN A 17 -13.87 -16.04 19.47
N GLY A 18 -14.53 -15.24 20.30
CA GLY A 18 -15.07 -15.69 21.58
C GLY A 18 -14.19 -15.44 22.80
N TYR A 19 -13.97 -16.45 23.60
CA TYR A 19 -13.38 -16.36 24.93
C TYR A 19 -11.90 -15.95 24.93
N SER A 20 -11.50 -15.10 25.88
CA SER A 20 -10.20 -14.42 25.91
C SER A 20 -8.96 -15.34 25.96
N VAL A 21 -9.10 -16.59 26.38
CA VAL A 21 -8.04 -17.60 26.44
C VAL A 21 -7.99 -18.53 25.23
N THR A 22 -8.89 -18.33 24.25
CA THR A 22 -8.85 -19.09 23.00
C THR A 22 -7.60 -18.75 22.20
N VAL A 23 -6.87 -19.75 21.72
CA VAL A 23 -5.74 -19.56 20.81
C VAL A 23 -6.27 -18.95 19.50
N PRO A 24 -5.74 -17.80 19.06
CA PRO A 24 -6.20 -17.19 17.83
C PRO A 24 -5.84 -18.06 16.62
N GLU A 25 -6.79 -18.18 15.70
CA GLU A 25 -6.58 -18.94 14.46
C GLU A 25 -6.01 -18.09 13.34
N GLU A 26 -6.15 -16.77 13.41
CA GLU A 26 -5.77 -15.83 12.38
C GLU A 26 -5.18 -14.55 12.99
N ALA A 27 -4.19 -13.99 12.32
CA ALA A 27 -3.65 -12.66 12.60
C ALA A 27 -3.38 -11.94 11.27
N SER A 28 -3.51 -10.63 11.27
CA SER A 28 -3.20 -9.80 10.12
C SER A 28 -2.31 -8.62 10.50
N ALA A 29 -1.47 -8.20 9.57
CA ALA A 29 -0.73 -6.95 9.65
C ALA A 29 -0.61 -6.33 8.27
N TYR A 30 -0.74 -5.01 8.17
CA TYR A 30 -0.49 -4.32 6.92
C TYR A 30 0.30 -3.04 7.12
N PHE A 31 1.04 -2.70 6.07
CA PHE A 31 2.05 -1.66 6.08
C PHE A 31 1.86 -0.73 4.89
N ASN A 32 2.12 0.54 5.09
CA ASN A 32 2.29 1.48 4.00
C ASN A 32 3.75 1.46 3.55
N VAL A 33 3.97 1.32 2.23
CA VAL A 33 5.30 1.29 1.61
C VAL A 33 5.34 2.27 0.45
N LEU A 34 6.15 3.31 0.54
CA LEU A 34 6.37 4.25 -0.56
C LEU A 34 7.26 3.61 -1.63
N THR A 35 6.79 3.62 -2.88
CA THR A 35 7.38 2.86 -4.00
C THR A 35 8.06 3.73 -5.04
N ALA A 36 8.35 5.02 -4.78
CA ALA A 36 8.90 5.97 -5.76
C ALA A 36 10.13 5.46 -6.52
N ALA A 37 10.95 4.59 -5.90
CA ALA A 37 12.12 3.99 -6.53
C ALA A 37 12.07 2.45 -6.58
N LYS A 38 10.96 1.84 -6.19
CA LYS A 38 10.80 0.37 -6.12
C LYS A 38 9.59 -0.07 -6.91
N LYS A 39 9.74 -1.15 -7.65
CA LYS A 39 8.58 -1.78 -8.33
C LYS A 39 7.74 -2.55 -7.30
N PRO A 40 6.42 -2.61 -7.46
CA PRO A 40 5.56 -3.42 -6.60
C PRO A 40 6.01 -4.89 -6.48
N ALA A 41 6.49 -5.48 -7.55
CA ALA A 41 7.04 -6.83 -7.55
C ALA A 41 8.23 -7.01 -6.59
N ASP A 42 9.08 -6.00 -6.46
CA ASP A 42 10.22 -6.04 -5.53
C ASP A 42 9.75 -5.92 -4.08
N VAL A 43 8.73 -5.11 -3.83
CA VAL A 43 8.08 -5.00 -2.51
C VAL A 43 7.46 -6.34 -2.10
N LEU A 44 6.74 -6.99 -3.01
CA LEU A 44 6.14 -8.31 -2.76
C LEU A 44 7.21 -9.36 -2.44
N ARG A 45 8.27 -9.41 -3.24
CA ARG A 45 9.41 -10.33 -3.00
C ARG A 45 10.07 -10.08 -1.65
N TRP A 46 10.32 -8.82 -1.31
CA TRP A 46 10.87 -8.45 -0.01
C TRP A 46 9.96 -8.88 1.14
N ALA A 47 8.65 -8.67 1.03
CA ALA A 47 7.68 -9.10 2.02
C ALA A 47 7.65 -10.64 2.18
N GLN A 48 7.68 -11.40 1.07
CA GLN A 48 7.78 -12.87 1.10
C GLN A 48 9.05 -13.35 1.82
N MET A 49 10.20 -12.78 1.48
CA MET A 49 11.47 -13.13 2.13
C MET A 49 11.46 -12.81 3.63
N THR A 50 10.81 -11.72 4.00
CA THR A 50 10.66 -11.31 5.41
C THR A 50 9.75 -12.28 6.15
N ALA A 51 8.61 -12.66 5.57
CA ALA A 51 7.69 -13.65 6.11
C ALA A 51 8.37 -15.01 6.29
N ALA A 52 9.13 -15.47 5.28
CA ALA A 52 9.86 -16.75 5.35
C ALA A 52 10.91 -16.74 6.47
N ARG A 53 11.66 -15.66 6.62
CA ARG A 53 12.62 -15.52 7.73
C ARG A 53 11.93 -15.50 9.09
N ALA A 54 10.82 -14.79 9.21
CA ALA A 54 10.03 -14.74 10.45
C ALA A 54 9.48 -16.12 10.81
N ALA A 55 8.96 -16.87 9.85
CA ALA A 55 8.49 -18.23 10.00
C ALA A 55 9.59 -19.18 10.50
N ALA A 56 10.77 -19.13 9.86
CA ALA A 56 11.92 -19.93 10.26
C ALA A 56 12.40 -19.59 11.69
N GLN A 57 12.43 -18.31 12.05
CA GLN A 57 12.80 -17.88 13.40
C GLN A 57 11.78 -18.34 14.45
N ALA A 58 10.48 -18.22 14.17
CA ALA A 58 9.43 -18.67 15.06
C ALA A 58 9.51 -20.18 15.30
N ARG A 59 9.65 -20.95 14.21
CA ARG A 59 9.86 -22.42 14.28
C ARG A 59 11.08 -22.78 15.10
N SER A 60 12.22 -22.12 14.88
CA SER A 60 13.46 -22.37 15.63
C SER A 60 13.32 -22.07 17.13
N LYS A 61 12.59 -21.01 17.50
CA LYS A 61 12.28 -20.69 18.92
C LYS A 61 11.41 -21.77 19.53
N LEU A 62 10.36 -22.20 18.82
CA LEU A 62 9.44 -23.25 19.28
C LEU A 62 10.17 -24.58 19.45
N MET A 63 10.98 -24.99 18.46
CA MET A 63 11.78 -26.21 18.55
C MET A 63 12.69 -26.22 19.78
N ARG A 64 13.38 -25.13 20.08
CA ARG A 64 14.21 -25.04 21.29
C ARG A 64 13.41 -25.20 22.57
N ALA A 65 12.21 -24.61 22.65
CA ALA A 65 11.33 -24.73 23.79
C ALA A 65 10.84 -26.18 23.96
N LEU A 66 10.50 -26.86 22.87
CA LEU A 66 10.06 -28.26 22.88
C LEU A 66 11.17 -29.20 23.29
N LEU A 67 12.39 -29.06 22.75
CA LEU A 67 13.56 -29.87 23.17
C LEU A 67 13.82 -29.76 24.67
N PHE A 68 13.75 -28.51 25.21
CA PHE A 68 13.88 -28.33 26.66
C PHE A 68 12.75 -29.04 27.45
N ALA A 69 11.51 -29.03 26.92
CA ALA A 69 10.42 -29.75 27.60
C ALA A 69 10.49 -31.25 27.45
N GLN A 70 11.02 -31.77 26.33
CA GLN A 70 11.31 -33.23 26.15
C GLN A 70 12.35 -33.72 27.15
N ASP A 71 13.41 -32.97 27.43
CA ASP A 71 14.39 -33.28 28.50
C ASP A 71 13.72 -33.40 29.90
N LYS A 72 12.54 -32.85 30.08
CA LYS A 72 11.72 -32.94 31.30
C LYS A 72 10.62 -34.01 31.22
N GLY A 73 10.66 -34.86 30.19
CA GLY A 73 9.71 -35.98 30.03
C GLY A 73 8.38 -35.63 29.38
N ALA A 74 8.28 -34.46 28.76
CA ALA A 74 7.08 -34.11 27.98
C ALA A 74 7.17 -34.70 26.57
N ASP A 75 6.08 -35.25 26.08
CA ASP A 75 5.91 -35.69 24.69
C ASP A 75 5.17 -34.66 23.88
N PHE A 76 5.66 -34.31 22.69
CA PHE A 76 5.06 -33.32 21.81
C PHE A 76 5.00 -33.83 20.37
N PRO A 77 3.96 -33.47 19.63
CA PRO A 77 3.88 -33.77 18.20
C PRO A 77 4.94 -33.00 17.41
N ASP A 78 5.23 -33.50 16.21
CA ASP A 78 6.06 -32.79 15.26
C ASP A 78 5.49 -31.38 14.94
N ILE A 79 6.39 -30.42 14.78
CA ILE A 79 6.00 -29.07 14.39
C ILE A 79 5.93 -28.99 12.87
N ASP A 80 4.74 -28.66 12.37
CA ASP A 80 4.54 -28.42 10.95
C ASP A 80 5.40 -27.26 10.42
N GLU A 81 5.78 -27.35 9.16
CA GLU A 81 6.44 -26.25 8.47
C GLU A 81 5.44 -25.13 8.18
N VAL A 82 5.88 -23.88 8.36
CA VAL A 82 5.06 -22.71 8.03
C VAL A 82 5.14 -22.45 6.53
N ASN A 83 4.02 -22.59 5.83
CA ASN A 83 3.93 -22.24 4.42
C ASN A 83 3.94 -20.72 4.24
N VAL A 84 4.62 -20.23 3.19
CA VAL A 84 4.58 -18.82 2.80
C VAL A 84 4.17 -18.73 1.34
N VAL A 85 2.98 -18.18 1.08
CA VAL A 85 2.40 -18.07 -0.26
C VAL A 85 2.04 -16.62 -0.58
N THR A 86 1.98 -16.28 -1.87
CA THR A 86 1.39 -15.00 -2.27
C THR A 86 -0.12 -15.10 -2.37
N PHE A 87 -0.79 -13.93 -2.29
CA PHE A 87 -2.23 -13.85 -2.51
C PHE A 87 -2.62 -14.41 -3.88
N GLY A 88 -1.84 -14.11 -4.93
CA GLY A 88 -2.08 -14.66 -6.26
C GLY A 88 -1.97 -16.20 -6.33
N MET A 89 -1.03 -16.79 -5.58
CA MET A 89 -0.96 -18.25 -5.46
C MET A 89 -2.19 -18.80 -4.75
N LEU A 90 -2.57 -18.20 -3.62
CA LEU A 90 -3.77 -18.58 -2.87
C LEU A 90 -5.03 -18.53 -3.76
N GLN A 91 -5.20 -17.44 -4.52
CA GLN A 91 -6.33 -17.28 -5.42
C GLN A 91 -6.36 -18.35 -6.53
N ARG A 92 -5.19 -18.67 -7.12
CA ARG A 92 -5.11 -19.76 -8.12
C ARG A 92 -5.47 -21.12 -7.53
N MET A 93 -4.99 -21.41 -6.32
CA MET A 93 -5.34 -22.67 -5.64
C MET A 93 -6.82 -22.76 -5.30
N ALA A 94 -7.42 -21.67 -4.79
CA ALA A 94 -8.84 -21.59 -4.53
C ALA A 94 -9.66 -21.79 -5.82
N ARG A 95 -9.26 -21.14 -6.92
CA ARG A 95 -9.89 -21.30 -8.23
C ARG A 95 -9.81 -22.75 -8.74
N GLN A 96 -8.66 -23.39 -8.61
CA GLN A 96 -8.48 -24.77 -9.00
C GLN A 96 -9.37 -25.73 -8.22
N LYS A 97 -9.53 -25.50 -6.91
CA LYS A 97 -10.39 -26.33 -6.05
C LYS A 97 -11.88 -26.10 -6.29
N THR A 98 -12.26 -24.87 -6.57
CA THR A 98 -13.68 -24.47 -6.71
C THR A 98 -14.19 -24.69 -8.13
N GLY A 99 -13.32 -24.70 -9.14
CA GLY A 99 -13.65 -24.90 -10.56
C GLY A 99 -14.44 -23.72 -11.14
N GLU A 100 -15.36 -24.02 -12.05
CA GLU A 100 -16.14 -23.01 -12.81
C GLU A 100 -17.00 -22.10 -11.92
N SER A 101 -17.43 -22.57 -10.75
CA SER A 101 -18.24 -21.80 -9.80
C SER A 101 -17.44 -20.75 -9.00
N PHE A 102 -16.14 -20.59 -9.23
CA PHE A 102 -15.27 -19.69 -8.45
C PHE A 102 -15.76 -18.24 -8.48
N GLU A 103 -16.01 -17.68 -9.65
CA GLU A 103 -16.42 -16.27 -9.76
C GLU A 103 -17.80 -16.02 -9.15
N GLU A 104 -18.75 -16.94 -9.36
CA GLU A 104 -20.08 -16.84 -8.75
C GLU A 104 -20.01 -16.86 -7.22
N LYS A 105 -19.23 -17.77 -6.64
CA LYS A 105 -19.01 -17.85 -5.19
C LYS A 105 -18.31 -16.61 -4.66
N ARG A 106 -17.33 -16.08 -5.40
CA ARG A 106 -16.63 -14.85 -5.06
C ARG A 106 -17.59 -13.65 -5.08
N ASP A 107 -18.46 -13.56 -6.07
CA ASP A 107 -19.48 -12.52 -6.14
C ASP A 107 -20.50 -12.62 -5.02
N HIS A 108 -20.91 -13.84 -4.66
CA HIS A 108 -21.76 -14.08 -3.53
C HIS A 108 -21.09 -13.65 -2.22
N PHE A 109 -19.82 -14.01 -2.03
CA PHE A 109 -19.04 -13.57 -0.86
C PHE A 109 -19.04 -12.04 -0.73
N TYR A 110 -18.74 -11.29 -1.79
CA TYR A 110 -18.73 -9.83 -1.73
C TYR A 110 -20.11 -9.23 -1.45
N ARG A 111 -21.17 -9.82 -1.99
CA ARG A 111 -22.57 -9.40 -1.69
C ARG A 111 -22.97 -9.65 -0.24
N SER A 112 -22.35 -10.60 0.43
CA SER A 112 -22.62 -10.91 1.84
C SER A 112 -21.89 -10.02 2.84
N LEU A 113 -20.91 -9.24 2.39
CA LEU A 113 -20.17 -8.33 3.27
C LEU A 113 -21.05 -7.13 3.68
N PRO A 114 -20.86 -6.58 4.89
CA PRO A 114 -21.47 -5.31 5.28
C PRO A 114 -21.10 -4.19 4.31
N LYS A 115 -22.06 -3.32 3.97
CA LYS A 115 -21.88 -2.26 2.97
C LYS A 115 -20.93 -1.13 3.42
N ASP A 116 -20.81 -0.95 4.72
CA ASP A 116 -20.00 0.06 5.40
C ASP A 116 -18.61 -0.46 5.84
N LEU A 117 -18.29 -1.69 5.46
CA LEU A 117 -17.00 -2.28 5.81
C LEU A 117 -15.85 -1.56 5.12
N ASP A 118 -14.78 -1.24 5.86
CA ASP A 118 -13.56 -0.66 5.27
C ASP A 118 -13.00 -1.55 4.16
N ILE A 119 -12.51 -0.93 3.10
CA ILE A 119 -12.03 -1.62 1.91
C ILE A 119 -10.89 -2.61 2.22
N ARG A 120 -10.03 -2.31 3.20
CA ARG A 120 -8.91 -3.17 3.62
C ARG A 120 -9.42 -4.35 4.44
N GLU A 121 -10.39 -4.12 5.31
CA GLU A 121 -11.05 -5.20 6.06
C GLU A 121 -11.78 -6.16 5.13
N ALA A 122 -12.50 -5.63 4.13
CA ALA A 122 -13.15 -6.45 3.11
C ALA A 122 -12.13 -7.30 2.32
N ALA A 123 -10.99 -6.73 1.98
CA ALA A 123 -9.91 -7.44 1.30
C ALA A 123 -9.25 -8.51 2.19
N LEU A 124 -9.06 -8.26 3.48
CA LEU A 124 -8.58 -9.27 4.43
C LEU A 124 -9.58 -10.41 4.57
N LYS A 125 -10.89 -10.11 4.64
CA LYS A 125 -11.93 -11.15 4.65
C LYS A 125 -11.95 -12.00 3.37
N GLU A 126 -11.64 -11.41 2.20
CA GLU A 126 -11.45 -12.20 0.98
C GLU A 126 -10.26 -13.15 1.12
N CYS A 127 -9.15 -12.70 1.70
CA CYS A 127 -7.99 -13.56 1.93
C CYS A 127 -8.37 -14.78 2.79
N SER A 128 -9.07 -14.57 3.90
CA SER A 128 -9.55 -15.64 4.77
C SER A 128 -10.55 -16.57 4.05
N TRP A 129 -11.48 -16.01 3.26
CA TRP A 129 -12.40 -16.79 2.45
C TRP A 129 -11.66 -17.66 1.42
N LEU A 130 -10.69 -17.09 0.69
CA LEU A 130 -9.87 -17.84 -0.28
C LEU A 130 -9.07 -18.94 0.39
N PHE A 131 -8.55 -18.70 1.59
CA PHE A 131 -7.82 -19.69 2.36
C PHE A 131 -8.66 -20.93 2.62
N LEU A 132 -9.92 -20.75 2.98
CA LEU A 132 -10.87 -21.85 3.17
C LEU A 132 -11.22 -22.56 1.84
N GLN A 133 -11.47 -21.80 0.76
CA GLN A 133 -11.76 -22.38 -0.55
C GLN A 133 -10.58 -23.18 -1.12
N ALA A 134 -9.36 -22.73 -0.88
CA ALA A 134 -8.14 -23.41 -1.29
C ALA A 134 -7.79 -24.64 -0.43
N GLN A 135 -8.47 -24.80 0.71
CA GLN A 135 -8.16 -25.83 1.71
C GLN A 135 -6.68 -25.81 2.11
N MET A 136 -6.17 -24.61 2.38
CA MET A 136 -4.77 -24.44 2.70
C MET A 136 -4.40 -25.14 4.03
N PRO A 137 -3.24 -25.78 4.08
CA PRO A 137 -2.75 -26.32 5.33
C PRO A 137 -2.37 -25.19 6.31
N ARG A 138 -2.44 -25.46 7.60
CA ARG A 138 -1.97 -24.58 8.65
C ARG A 138 -0.68 -25.15 9.26
N PRO A 139 0.26 -24.30 9.69
CA PRO A 139 0.24 -22.84 9.61
C PRO A 139 0.69 -22.32 8.22
N THR A 140 0.05 -21.23 7.76
CA THR A 140 0.39 -20.58 6.48
C THR A 140 0.40 -19.06 6.64
N ILE A 141 1.39 -18.40 6.04
CA ILE A 141 1.44 -16.94 5.91
C ILE A 141 1.10 -16.58 4.46
N VAL A 142 0.11 -15.72 4.28
CA VAL A 142 -0.26 -15.17 2.98
C VAL A 142 0.28 -13.75 2.87
N VAL A 143 1.00 -13.47 1.78
CA VAL A 143 1.59 -12.16 1.50
C VAL A 143 0.98 -11.59 0.23
N GLY A 144 0.53 -10.33 0.28
CA GLY A 144 -0.09 -9.67 -0.87
C GLY A 144 -0.21 -8.18 -0.68
N PHE A 145 -0.96 -7.54 -1.57
CA PHE A 145 -1.30 -6.14 -1.49
C PHE A 145 -2.74 -5.95 -1.00
N LEU A 146 -2.97 -4.85 -0.31
CA LEU A 146 -4.30 -4.37 0.05
C LEU A 146 -4.60 -3.07 -0.71
N PRO A 147 -5.86 -2.83 -1.06
CA PRO A 147 -6.27 -1.56 -1.65
C PRO A 147 -6.23 -0.42 -0.61
N PRO A 148 -6.13 0.85 -1.06
CA PRO A 148 -5.87 1.25 -2.44
C PRO A 148 -4.38 1.24 -2.81
N TYR A 149 -4.08 1.09 -4.09
CA TYR A 149 -2.73 1.25 -4.62
C TYR A 149 -2.60 2.61 -5.31
N TYR A 150 -1.58 3.35 -4.97
CA TYR A 150 -1.20 4.62 -5.59
C TYR A 150 0.04 4.42 -6.45
N PRO A 151 -0.06 4.47 -7.78
CA PRO A 151 1.10 4.36 -8.67
C PRO A 151 2.12 5.47 -8.40
N ALA A 152 3.40 5.17 -8.52
CA ALA A 152 4.44 6.19 -8.46
C ALA A 152 4.37 7.05 -9.72
N ARG A 153 4.03 8.33 -9.60
CA ARG A 153 3.96 9.29 -10.70
C ARG A 153 5.11 10.28 -10.60
N LEU A 154 5.89 10.38 -11.66
CA LEU A 154 7.02 11.32 -11.78
C LEU A 154 6.94 12.06 -13.11
N ASN A 155 7.18 13.36 -13.10
CA ASN A 155 7.43 14.12 -14.31
C ASN A 155 8.83 13.75 -14.86
N ARG A 156 8.87 13.25 -16.09
CA ARG A 156 10.12 12.73 -16.71
C ARG A 156 10.88 13.78 -17.49
N ARG A 157 10.38 15.02 -17.55
CA ARG A 157 10.93 16.16 -18.30
C ARG A 157 11.04 15.94 -19.81
N GLN A 158 10.23 15.04 -20.34
CA GLN A 158 10.30 14.66 -21.75
C GLN A 158 9.38 15.47 -22.65
N SER A 159 8.24 15.94 -22.11
CA SER A 159 7.27 16.74 -22.87
C SER A 159 7.50 18.24 -22.71
N PRO A 160 7.12 19.06 -23.69
CA PRO A 160 7.15 20.52 -23.57
C PRO A 160 6.35 21.03 -22.36
N ASP A 161 5.19 20.39 -22.07
CA ASP A 161 4.33 20.76 -20.95
C ASP A 161 5.00 20.46 -19.60
N GLU A 162 5.70 19.34 -19.47
CA GLU A 162 6.49 19.06 -18.27
C GLU A 162 7.61 20.08 -18.07
N GLN A 163 8.26 20.49 -19.14
CA GLN A 163 9.31 21.52 -19.09
C GLN A 163 8.72 22.88 -18.73
N LYS A 164 7.56 23.26 -19.32
CA LYS A 164 6.83 24.49 -18.99
C LYS A 164 6.44 24.50 -17.51
N LEU A 165 5.80 23.41 -17.02
CA LEU A 165 5.42 23.29 -15.62
C LEU A 165 6.61 23.45 -14.69
N ARG A 166 7.72 22.75 -14.98
CA ARG A 166 8.93 22.84 -14.15
C ARG A 166 9.47 24.26 -14.08
N LYS A 167 9.58 24.96 -15.22
CA LYS A 167 10.05 26.36 -15.25
C LYS A 167 9.17 27.25 -14.39
N VAL A 168 7.86 27.12 -14.51
CA VAL A 168 6.92 27.89 -13.68
C VAL A 168 7.11 27.57 -12.20
N MET A 169 7.29 26.29 -11.82
CA MET A 169 7.49 25.92 -10.43
C MET A 169 8.83 26.43 -9.86
N GLU A 170 9.87 26.49 -10.67
CA GLU A 170 11.14 27.12 -10.30
C GLU A 170 10.97 28.64 -10.05
N GLU A 171 10.29 29.35 -10.96
CA GLU A 171 9.98 30.77 -10.80
C GLU A 171 9.16 31.03 -9.51
N MET A 172 8.13 30.22 -9.26
CA MET A 172 7.30 30.34 -8.05
C MET A 172 8.07 30.05 -6.78
N THR A 173 9.04 29.12 -6.85
CA THR A 173 9.91 28.83 -5.70
C THR A 173 10.82 30.02 -5.37
N GLU A 174 11.39 30.69 -6.36
CA GLU A 174 12.20 31.89 -6.13
C GLU A 174 11.34 33.05 -5.62
N GLN A 175 10.13 33.25 -6.18
CA GLN A 175 9.20 34.27 -5.68
C GLN A 175 8.77 33.99 -4.24
N ALA A 176 8.51 32.75 -3.89
CA ALA A 176 8.18 32.35 -2.52
C ALA A 176 9.29 32.70 -1.52
N LYS A 177 10.55 32.52 -1.88
CA LYS A 177 11.69 32.91 -1.04
C LYS A 177 11.75 34.41 -0.75
N VAL A 178 11.28 35.23 -1.69
CA VAL A 178 11.22 36.68 -1.51
C VAL A 178 10.06 37.10 -0.63
N LEU A 179 8.92 36.41 -0.75
CA LEU A 179 7.69 36.74 -0.02
C LEU A 179 7.68 36.17 1.42
N SER A 180 8.28 34.99 1.61
CA SER A 180 8.31 34.33 2.91
C SER A 180 9.61 34.68 3.65
N LYS A 181 9.47 35.33 4.80
CA LYS A 181 10.64 35.73 5.62
C LYS A 181 11.24 34.60 6.43
N ASP A 182 10.44 33.60 6.78
CA ASP A 182 10.79 32.58 7.78
C ASP A 182 10.78 31.13 7.27
N GLU A 183 10.19 30.84 6.10
CA GLU A 183 10.10 29.50 5.56
C GLU A 183 10.89 29.36 4.25
N ALA A 184 11.83 28.42 4.22
CA ALA A 184 12.58 28.10 3.00
C ALA A 184 11.74 27.19 2.10
N VAL A 185 11.07 27.79 1.10
CA VAL A 185 10.36 27.03 0.07
C VAL A 185 11.37 26.34 -0.86
N ARG A 186 11.19 25.05 -1.10
CA ARG A 186 12.06 24.25 -1.93
C ARG A 186 11.24 23.43 -2.94
N LEU A 187 11.75 23.34 -4.16
CA LEU A 187 11.21 22.43 -5.15
C LEU A 187 11.82 21.05 -4.97
N HIS A 188 10.98 20.06 -4.75
CA HIS A 188 11.36 18.65 -4.65
C HIS A 188 10.92 17.91 -5.91
N GLU A 189 11.79 17.03 -6.42
CA GLU A 189 11.51 16.21 -7.60
C GLU A 189 10.55 15.04 -7.27
N VAL A 190 10.52 14.63 -6.03
CA VAL A 190 9.74 13.50 -5.56
C VAL A 190 8.89 13.92 -4.37
N PHE A 191 7.60 13.68 -4.47
CA PHE A 191 6.72 13.83 -3.33
C PHE A 191 6.84 12.58 -2.44
N GLY A 192 7.33 12.77 -1.22
CA GLY A 192 7.56 11.71 -0.25
C GLY A 192 6.28 11.27 0.50
N GLY A 193 5.13 11.29 -0.13
CA GLY A 193 3.83 10.98 0.45
C GLY A 193 2.90 10.28 -0.53
N ILE A 194 1.64 10.08 -0.11
CA ILE A 194 0.54 9.58 -0.93
C ILE A 194 -0.26 10.76 -1.46
N THR A 195 -0.57 10.76 -2.74
CA THR A 195 -1.37 11.80 -3.38
C THR A 195 -2.23 11.23 -4.51
N ASP A 196 -3.43 11.76 -4.67
CA ASP A 196 -4.35 11.39 -5.76
C ASP A 196 -3.80 11.80 -7.14
N LEU A 197 -2.82 12.69 -7.21
CA LEU A 197 -2.11 13.01 -8.45
C LEU A 197 -1.42 11.77 -9.06
N SER A 198 -1.20 10.72 -8.27
CA SER A 198 -0.71 9.42 -8.75
C SER A 198 -1.57 8.82 -9.86
N PHE A 199 -2.86 9.15 -9.91
CA PHE A 199 -3.80 8.64 -10.91
C PHE A 199 -3.79 9.44 -12.23
N LEU A 200 -2.94 10.45 -12.35
CA LEU A 200 -2.78 11.27 -13.57
C LEU A 200 -1.62 10.81 -14.46
N GLY A 201 -1.01 9.65 -14.18
CA GLY A 201 0.04 9.03 -14.99
C GLY A 201 -0.42 7.67 -15.53
N PHE A 202 -0.80 7.64 -16.81
CA PHE A 202 -1.41 6.44 -17.38
C PHE A 202 -0.45 5.26 -17.52
N GLU A 203 0.78 5.50 -17.94
CA GLU A 203 1.76 4.43 -18.11
C GLU A 203 2.14 3.80 -16.78
N GLU A 204 2.37 4.61 -15.75
CA GLU A 204 2.65 4.15 -14.40
C GLU A 204 1.47 3.38 -13.80
N MET A 205 0.23 3.83 -14.08
CA MET A 205 -0.98 3.10 -13.67
C MET A 205 -1.04 1.73 -14.33
N ARG A 206 -0.84 1.66 -15.65
CA ARG A 206 -0.93 0.41 -16.42
C ARG A 206 0.13 -0.61 -15.95
N GLU A 207 1.37 -0.17 -15.80
CA GLU A 207 2.44 -1.02 -15.31
C GLU A 207 2.20 -1.46 -13.87
N GLY A 208 1.80 -0.53 -13.00
CA GLY A 208 1.45 -0.82 -11.61
C GLY A 208 0.28 -1.79 -11.48
N ALA A 209 -0.79 -1.58 -12.22
CA ALA A 209 -1.96 -2.47 -12.24
C ALA A 209 -1.59 -3.92 -12.60
N LYS A 210 -0.71 -4.09 -13.59
CA LYS A 210 -0.19 -5.39 -13.99
C LYS A 210 0.60 -6.07 -12.87
N GLN A 211 1.41 -5.29 -12.14
CA GLN A 211 2.27 -5.84 -11.07
C GLN A 211 1.49 -6.15 -9.79
N VAL A 212 0.51 -5.33 -9.43
CA VAL A 212 -0.24 -5.51 -8.17
C VAL A 212 -1.49 -6.36 -8.33
N GLY A 213 -2.15 -6.31 -9.48
CA GLY A 213 -3.51 -6.85 -9.66
C GLY A 213 -3.65 -8.33 -9.34
N GLU A 214 -2.65 -9.15 -9.70
CA GLU A 214 -2.67 -10.58 -9.39
C GLU A 214 -2.47 -10.90 -7.90
N ASN A 215 -1.85 -9.98 -7.15
CA ASN A 215 -1.51 -10.18 -5.74
C ASN A 215 -2.21 -9.18 -4.81
N MET A 216 -3.27 -8.51 -5.30
CA MET A 216 -4.09 -7.60 -4.50
C MET A 216 -5.44 -8.24 -4.19
N ALA A 217 -5.70 -8.40 -2.89
CA ALA A 217 -7.03 -8.76 -2.43
C ALA A 217 -8.03 -7.65 -2.80
N GLY A 218 -9.22 -8.03 -3.26
CA GLY A 218 -10.22 -7.06 -3.71
C GLY A 218 -10.02 -6.50 -5.11
N TRP A 219 -9.00 -6.92 -5.86
CA TRP A 219 -8.79 -6.43 -7.22
C TRP A 219 -10.00 -6.69 -8.12
N LYS A 220 -10.44 -5.64 -8.85
CA LYS A 220 -11.65 -5.60 -9.68
C LYS A 220 -12.99 -5.81 -8.95
N LYS A 221 -12.99 -5.96 -7.62
CA LYS A 221 -14.21 -6.05 -6.80
C LYS A 221 -14.36 -4.85 -5.87
N LEU A 222 -13.30 -4.49 -5.17
CA LEU A 222 -13.24 -3.35 -4.24
C LEU A 222 -12.47 -2.18 -4.82
N PHE A 223 -11.48 -2.46 -5.63
CA PHE A 223 -10.56 -1.48 -6.20
C PHE A 223 -10.10 -1.95 -7.58
N TYR A 224 -9.96 -1.01 -8.51
CA TYR A 224 -9.31 -1.23 -9.81
C TYR A 224 -8.68 0.06 -10.30
N LEU A 225 -7.71 -0.05 -11.19
CA LEU A 225 -7.18 1.07 -11.96
C LEU A 225 -7.74 1.00 -13.38
N PRO A 226 -8.28 2.11 -13.92
CA PRO A 226 -8.91 2.14 -15.25
C PRO A 226 -7.85 2.16 -16.37
N THR A 227 -7.13 1.05 -16.50
CA THR A 227 -6.01 0.90 -17.44
C THR A 227 -6.42 0.68 -18.89
N ASP A 228 -7.70 0.49 -19.13
CA ASP A 228 -8.25 0.18 -20.45
C ASP A 228 -8.88 1.41 -21.13
N LEU A 229 -8.81 2.59 -20.49
CA LEU A 229 -9.34 3.82 -21.05
C LEU A 229 -8.38 4.40 -22.08
N PRO A 230 -8.77 4.49 -23.37
CA PRO A 230 -7.96 5.17 -24.37
C PRO A 230 -7.86 6.66 -24.05
N GLY A 231 -6.67 7.22 -24.12
CA GLY A 231 -6.43 8.64 -23.85
C GLY A 231 -6.50 9.01 -22.36
N ALA A 232 -6.30 8.07 -21.47
CA ALA A 232 -6.19 8.35 -20.06
C ALA A 232 -5.15 9.46 -19.81
N LEU A 233 -5.45 10.32 -18.85
CA LEU A 233 -4.69 11.52 -18.56
C LEU A 233 -3.24 11.16 -18.21
N ASP A 234 -2.31 11.56 -19.08
CA ASP A 234 -0.88 11.57 -18.82
C ASP A 234 -0.41 13.02 -18.85
N ILE A 235 -0.74 13.76 -17.79
CA ILE A 235 -0.48 15.20 -17.67
C ILE A 235 0.62 15.46 -16.66
N PRO A 236 1.40 16.51 -16.85
CA PRO A 236 2.37 16.97 -15.86
C PRO A 236 1.67 17.30 -14.54
N ILE A 237 2.32 16.95 -13.45
CA ILE A 237 1.78 17.19 -12.11
C ILE A 237 2.73 18.03 -11.27
N ALA A 238 2.16 18.86 -10.42
CA ALA A 238 2.89 19.54 -9.35
C ALA A 238 2.03 19.57 -8.10
N ASN A 239 2.68 19.45 -6.94
CA ASN A 239 2.04 19.58 -5.65
C ASN A 239 2.49 20.89 -5.01
N MET A 240 1.56 21.84 -4.86
CA MET A 240 1.79 23.10 -4.18
C MET A 240 0.74 23.24 -3.08
N GLY A 241 1.18 23.29 -1.84
CA GLY A 241 0.27 23.30 -0.71
C GLY A 241 0.72 24.21 0.42
N PRO A 242 -0.03 24.24 1.51
CA PRO A 242 0.30 25.00 2.71
C PRO A 242 1.57 24.50 3.38
N ALA A 243 2.20 25.33 4.19
CA ALA A 243 3.28 24.95 5.09
C ALA A 243 2.70 24.48 6.43
N GLY A 244 3.32 23.46 7.00
CA GLY A 244 2.89 22.91 8.28
C GLY A 244 3.84 21.86 8.82
N ARG A 245 3.50 21.32 9.97
CA ARG A 245 4.25 20.24 10.62
C ARG A 245 3.31 19.17 11.14
N ASP A 246 3.85 17.98 11.30
CA ASP A 246 3.19 16.84 11.92
C ASP A 246 1.87 16.44 11.22
N ALA A 247 1.79 16.55 9.88
CA ALA A 247 0.61 16.15 9.12
C ALA A 247 0.14 14.74 9.51
N HIS A 248 -1.17 14.58 9.71
CA HIS A 248 -1.84 13.36 10.18
C HIS A 248 -1.46 12.90 11.61
N ARG A 249 -0.93 13.79 12.44
CA ARG A 249 -0.67 13.54 13.87
C ARG A 249 -1.56 14.41 14.76
N SER A 250 -1.70 14.04 16.02
CA SER A 250 -2.44 14.84 17.02
C SER A 250 -1.81 16.22 17.27
N THR A 251 -0.58 16.43 16.86
CA THR A 251 0.19 17.68 16.96
C THR A 251 0.26 18.44 15.65
N GLU A 252 -0.60 18.12 14.68
CA GLU A 252 -0.63 18.78 13.36
C GLU A 252 -0.81 20.29 13.50
N ARG A 253 0.02 21.04 12.80
CA ARG A 253 0.05 22.51 12.85
C ARG A 253 0.18 23.08 11.45
N LEU A 254 -0.58 24.13 11.18
CA LEU A 254 -0.52 24.93 9.98
C LEU A 254 0.27 26.22 10.27
N GLU A 255 1.20 26.57 9.38
CA GLU A 255 1.79 27.89 9.35
C GLU A 255 0.80 28.83 8.61
N LEU A 256 0.35 29.90 9.29
CA LEU A 256 -0.80 30.67 8.82
C LEU A 256 -0.41 31.69 7.75
N ASP A 257 0.70 32.40 7.88
CA ASP A 257 1.02 33.49 6.96
C ASP A 257 1.34 32.97 5.57
N TYR A 258 2.24 32.00 5.46
CA TYR A 258 2.52 31.36 4.18
C TYR A 258 1.27 30.68 3.60
N SER A 259 0.56 29.92 4.42
CA SER A 259 -0.55 29.09 3.95
C SER A 259 -1.76 29.89 3.48
N LEU A 260 -2.05 31.02 4.12
CA LEU A 260 -3.25 31.84 3.82
C LEU A 260 -2.95 33.07 2.94
N ASN A 261 -1.74 33.61 3.01
CA ASN A 261 -1.40 34.86 2.35
C ASN A 261 -0.45 34.70 1.15
N ILE A 262 0.46 33.71 1.18
CA ILE A 262 1.48 33.54 0.15
C ILE A 262 1.10 32.40 -0.81
N ALA A 263 0.87 31.20 -0.32
CA ALA A 263 0.59 30.01 -1.15
C ALA A 263 -0.58 30.20 -2.13
N PRO A 264 -1.73 30.84 -1.76
CA PRO A 264 -2.82 31.08 -2.68
C PRO A 264 -2.45 32.02 -3.83
N LYS A 265 -1.60 33.02 -3.59
CA LYS A 265 -1.12 33.95 -4.64
C LYS A 265 -0.20 33.23 -5.62
N LEU A 266 0.75 32.43 -5.10
CA LEU A 266 1.64 31.61 -5.92
C LEU A 266 0.85 30.63 -6.78
N LEU A 267 -0.18 30.00 -6.21
CA LEU A 267 -1.03 29.08 -6.95
C LEU A 267 -1.80 29.80 -8.07
N ALA A 268 -2.39 30.95 -7.77
CA ALA A 268 -3.10 31.74 -8.79
C ALA A 268 -2.17 32.17 -9.94
N GLU A 269 -0.96 32.61 -9.62
CA GLU A 269 0.05 32.99 -10.62
C GLU A 269 0.54 31.77 -11.41
N THR A 270 0.73 30.61 -10.77
CA THR A 270 1.03 29.35 -11.44
C THR A 270 -0.02 29.02 -12.51
N ILE A 271 -1.28 29.09 -12.17
CA ILE A 271 -2.39 28.83 -13.10
C ILE A 271 -2.35 29.82 -14.28
N GLN A 272 -2.15 31.10 -14.02
CA GLN A 272 -2.07 32.12 -15.09
C GLN A 272 -0.89 31.89 -16.04
N LYS A 273 0.26 31.45 -15.53
CA LYS A 273 1.45 31.17 -16.36
C LYS A 273 1.34 29.86 -17.15
N LEU A 274 0.52 28.93 -16.69
CA LEU A 274 0.29 27.64 -17.37
C LEU A 274 -0.83 27.70 -18.41
N SER A 275 -1.78 28.63 -18.23
CA SER A 275 -2.83 28.90 -19.21
C SER A 275 -2.24 29.55 -20.45
#